data_73785ddc629cc3ea2588c2cb8d88c62c
#
_entry.id   73785ddc629cc3ea2588c2cb8d88c62c
#
_cell.length_a   1.000
_cell.length_b   1.000
_cell.length_c   1.000
_cell.angle_alpha   90.00
_cell.angle_beta   90.00
_cell.angle_gamma   90.00
#
_symmetry.space_group_name_H-M   'P 1'
#
loop_
_entity.id
_entity.type
_entity.pdbx_description
1 polymer ?
#
loop_
_entity_poly.entity_id
_entity_poly.type
_entity_poly.pdbx_seq_one_letter_code
_entity_poly.pdbx_strand_id
1 'polypeptide(L)'
;MKRIGFLTALLFVSLIIATPLSAAGGKEVATASVPLIGVSKIIAHPALDAVESGIQDYLKSIGFSVKYDFQNANGDISTASSIAQKFKADKVDLVVGIGTPVAQALANVFADTPIVFSAITDPLEAGLVPSYTAYEGNVAGVSDMNPVEAQIQLLATLTGAKSIGNIFASGEANGVVLKNQAEAACKKLGIEFVAAAVANTSEVMQATQSIIKRVDAVYIATDNTVISALASIDDVCDKAGVPLMSADPSGVEGLNFLVAWGFNYYKIGLNTGKVIEDILVKGKTPGSISTIFLTEPADFELWFNLDVAKKLGITIPADLLKTAAVTIEGGKKTVK
;
A
#
# COMPACT_ATOMS: atom_id res chain seq x y z
N MET A 1 102.27 26.27 43.24
CA MET A 1 101.33 26.22 44.33
C MET A 1 99.91 26.32 43.78
N LYS A 2 99.28 25.27 43.49
CA LYS A 2 97.80 25.18 43.36
C LYS A 2 97.48 23.70 43.04
N ARG A 3 96.73 23.04 43.91
CA ARG A 3 96.38 21.64 43.83
C ARG A 3 95.10 21.51 42.95
N ILE A 4 95.22 20.65 42.03
CA ILE A 4 94.09 20.24 41.13
C ILE A 4 93.42 19.04 41.76
N GLY A 5 92.17 19.20 42.11
CA GLY A 5 91.33 18.10 42.58
C GLY A 5 90.63 17.40 41.38
N PHE A 6 90.82 16.12 41.29
CA PHE A 6 90.18 15.24 40.30
C PHE A 6 88.78 14.83 40.83
N LEU A 7 87.71 15.15 40.12
CA LEU A 7 86.34 14.68 40.37
C LEU A 7 85.97 13.64 39.32
N THR A 8 85.90 12.40 39.75
CA THR A 8 85.47 11.29 38.91
C THR A 8 83.95 11.32 38.81
N ALA A 9 83.41 11.57 37.64
CA ALA A 9 82.00 11.49 37.38
C ALA A 9 81.63 10.05 36.90
N LEU A 10 80.81 9.34 37.68
CA LEU A 10 80.26 8.02 37.33
C LEU A 10 79.10 8.22 36.34
N LEU A 11 79.26 7.72 35.12
CA LEU A 11 78.24 7.78 34.11
C LEU A 11 77.33 6.54 34.30
N PHE A 12 76.12 6.74 34.81
CA PHE A 12 75.04 5.71 34.78
C PHE A 12 74.42 5.67 33.40
N VAL A 13 74.70 4.63 32.65
CA VAL A 13 73.97 4.32 31.37
C VAL A 13 72.73 3.63 31.75
N SER A 14 71.57 4.35 31.70
CA SER A 14 70.22 3.76 31.80
C SER A 14 69.81 3.19 30.47
N LEU A 15 69.82 1.86 30.37
CA LEU A 15 69.33 1.10 29.22
C LEU A 15 67.77 1.16 29.22
N ILE A 16 67.19 2.03 28.44
CA ILE A 16 65.71 2.08 28.22
C ILE A 16 65.41 0.95 27.26
N ILE A 17 64.83 -0.11 27.78
CA ILE A 17 64.23 -1.19 26.99
C ILE A 17 62.87 -0.62 26.44
N ALA A 18 62.87 -0.17 25.19
CA ALA A 18 61.66 0.17 24.49
C ALA A 18 60.88 -1.13 24.11
N THR A 19 59.87 -1.48 24.89
CA THR A 19 58.90 -2.48 24.50
C THR A 19 58.05 -1.92 23.37
N PRO A 20 57.89 -2.62 22.21
CA PRO A 20 56.95 -2.18 21.21
C PRO A 20 55.55 -2.33 21.78
N LEU A 21 54.87 -1.19 22.00
CA LEU A 21 53.43 -1.15 22.27
C LEU A 21 52.73 -1.60 20.98
N SER A 22 52.41 -2.88 20.88
CA SER A 22 51.52 -3.38 19.82
C SER A 22 50.18 -2.67 20.01
N ALA A 23 49.93 -1.65 19.21
CA ALA A 23 48.61 -1.13 19.02
C ALA A 23 47.76 -2.28 18.41
N ALA A 24 47.07 -2.99 19.27
CA ALA A 24 45.96 -3.82 18.84
C ALA A 24 44.95 -2.89 18.20
N GLY A 25 44.97 -2.81 16.86
CA GLY A 25 43.92 -2.15 16.09
C GLY A 25 42.61 -2.84 16.41
N GLY A 26 41.89 -2.31 17.40
CA GLY A 26 40.52 -2.63 17.59
C GLY A 26 39.84 -2.32 16.24
N LYS A 27 39.36 -3.32 15.53
CA LYS A 27 38.37 -3.09 14.49
C LYS A 27 37.27 -2.33 15.18
N GLU A 28 37.16 -1.04 14.87
CA GLU A 28 35.97 -0.26 15.15
C GLU A 28 34.82 -1.08 14.56
N VAL A 29 34.02 -1.70 15.41
CA VAL A 29 32.74 -2.30 14.99
C VAL A 29 31.94 -1.08 14.55
N ALA A 30 31.89 -0.85 13.23
CA ALA A 30 31.03 0.13 12.66
C ALA A 30 29.63 -0.16 13.20
N THR A 31 29.15 0.66 14.12
CA THR A 31 27.77 0.60 14.56
C THR A 31 26.93 0.78 13.29
N ALA A 32 26.30 -0.30 12.85
CA ALA A 32 25.43 -0.25 11.67
C ALA A 32 24.46 0.92 11.87
N SER A 33 24.52 1.87 10.98
CA SER A 33 23.61 3.03 11.04
C SER A 33 22.19 2.52 10.95
N VAL A 34 21.30 3.05 11.77
CA VAL A 34 19.87 2.71 11.69
C VAL A 34 19.36 3.16 10.32
N PRO A 35 18.85 2.23 9.48
CA PRO A 35 18.43 2.58 8.12
C PRO A 35 17.31 3.62 8.12
N LEU A 36 17.32 4.47 7.10
CA LEU A 36 16.26 5.45 6.81
C LEU A 36 15.40 4.94 5.67
N ILE A 37 14.12 4.74 5.92
CA ILE A 37 13.13 4.33 4.91
C ILE A 37 12.27 5.52 4.53
N GLY A 38 12.26 5.90 3.26
CA GLY A 38 11.30 6.85 2.70
C GLY A 38 9.99 6.13 2.39
N VAL A 39 8.90 6.51 3.04
CA VAL A 39 7.56 5.94 2.80
C VAL A 39 6.66 7.02 2.23
N SER A 40 6.12 6.80 1.04
CA SER A 40 5.17 7.73 0.42
C SER A 40 3.90 7.01 0.04
N LYS A 41 2.75 7.63 0.37
CA LYS A 41 1.42 7.20 -0.11
C LYS A 41 0.83 8.24 -1.06
N ILE A 42 0.00 7.76 -2.00
CA ILE A 42 -0.60 8.67 -2.99
C ILE A 42 -1.59 9.64 -2.35
N ILE A 43 -2.39 9.15 -1.42
CA ILE A 43 -3.38 9.95 -0.68
C ILE A 43 -3.68 9.28 0.66
N ALA A 44 -4.13 10.04 1.66
CA ALA A 44 -4.57 9.48 2.92
C ALA A 44 -6.01 8.97 2.82
N HIS A 45 -6.21 7.69 3.08
CA HIS A 45 -7.51 7.05 3.34
C HIS A 45 -7.28 5.76 4.13
N PRO A 46 -8.32 5.19 4.79
CA PRO A 46 -8.15 4.12 5.77
C PRO A 46 -7.35 2.90 5.29
N ALA A 47 -7.49 2.50 4.01
CA ALA A 47 -6.72 1.39 3.44
C ALA A 47 -5.21 1.66 3.45
N LEU A 48 -4.78 2.80 2.86
CA LEU A 48 -3.35 3.10 2.76
C LEU A 48 -2.73 3.44 4.11
N ASP A 49 -3.51 4.01 5.04
CA ASP A 49 -3.08 4.23 6.43
C ASP A 49 -2.91 2.90 7.17
N ALA A 50 -3.76 1.90 6.91
CA ALA A 50 -3.62 0.55 7.45
C ALA A 50 -2.38 -0.19 6.90
N VAL A 51 -2.05 0.00 5.62
CA VAL A 51 -0.79 -0.51 5.03
C VAL A 51 0.41 0.06 5.77
N GLU A 52 0.45 1.37 5.96
CA GLU A 52 1.54 2.07 6.66
C GLU A 52 1.72 1.55 8.09
N SER A 53 0.60 1.36 8.82
CA SER A 53 0.59 0.79 10.16
C SER A 53 1.11 -0.66 10.16
N GLY A 54 0.67 -1.50 9.23
CA GLY A 54 1.12 -2.89 9.11
C GLY A 54 2.62 -3.02 8.87
N ILE A 55 3.21 -2.15 8.03
CA ILE A 55 4.66 -2.10 7.80
C ILE A 55 5.40 -1.80 9.10
N GLN A 56 4.97 -0.77 9.83
CA GLN A 56 5.61 -0.35 11.08
C GLN A 56 5.53 -1.45 12.14
N ASP A 57 4.33 -2.02 12.32
CA ASP A 57 4.09 -3.05 13.32
C ASP A 57 4.87 -4.32 13.03
N TYR A 58 4.98 -4.72 11.75
CA TYR A 58 5.80 -5.88 11.38
C TYR A 58 7.26 -5.67 11.73
N LEU A 59 7.89 -4.58 11.28
CA LEU A 59 9.31 -4.31 11.53
C LEU A 59 9.60 -4.16 13.03
N LYS A 60 8.68 -3.53 13.77
CA LYS A 60 8.75 -3.46 15.22
C LYS A 60 8.65 -4.84 15.88
N SER A 61 7.78 -5.73 15.39
CA SER A 61 7.55 -7.06 15.96
C SER A 61 8.78 -7.95 15.87
N ILE A 62 9.61 -7.77 14.83
CA ILE A 62 10.88 -8.49 14.64
C ILE A 62 12.07 -7.78 15.30
N GLY A 63 11.83 -6.68 16.03
CA GLY A 63 12.88 -5.91 16.70
C GLY A 63 13.82 -5.15 15.77
N PHE A 64 13.43 -4.93 14.50
CA PHE A 64 14.26 -4.21 13.54
C PHE A 64 14.07 -2.70 13.69
N SER A 65 15.14 -2.01 14.10
CA SER A 65 15.12 -0.56 14.28
C SER A 65 15.32 0.16 12.95
N VAL A 66 14.37 1.03 12.59
CA VAL A 66 14.43 1.88 11.39
C VAL A 66 14.00 3.31 11.72
N LYS A 67 14.44 4.25 10.91
CA LYS A 67 13.90 5.62 10.84
C LYS A 67 12.99 5.70 9.63
N TYR A 68 11.90 6.44 9.75
CA TYR A 68 10.96 6.67 8.65
C TYR A 68 10.91 8.13 8.28
N ASP A 69 10.81 8.40 6.99
CA ASP A 69 10.37 9.68 6.43
C ASP A 69 9.03 9.43 5.71
N PHE A 70 7.92 9.76 6.39
CA PHE A 70 6.57 9.56 5.87
C PHE A 70 6.13 10.78 5.06
N GLN A 71 5.68 10.55 3.84
CA GLN A 71 5.20 11.58 2.93
C GLN A 71 3.84 11.21 2.33
N ASN A 72 3.05 12.20 1.97
CA ASN A 72 1.75 12.04 1.34
C ASN A 72 1.68 12.95 0.10
N ALA A 73 1.40 12.37 -1.05
CA ALA A 73 1.28 13.13 -2.30
C ALA A 73 -0.06 13.86 -2.46
N ASN A 74 -1.03 13.63 -1.54
CA ASN A 74 -2.35 14.29 -1.53
C ASN A 74 -3.12 14.15 -2.86
N GLY A 75 -2.95 13.01 -3.56
CA GLY A 75 -3.58 12.74 -4.85
C GLY A 75 -2.91 13.41 -6.05
N ASP A 76 -1.78 14.09 -5.85
CA ASP A 76 -1.08 14.83 -6.91
C ASP A 76 0.20 14.12 -7.37
N ILE A 77 0.24 13.76 -8.67
CA ILE A 77 1.37 13.02 -9.27
C ILE A 77 2.64 13.87 -9.29
N SER A 78 2.53 15.20 -9.43
CA SER A 78 3.70 16.08 -9.42
C SER A 78 4.31 16.17 -8.03
N THR A 79 3.48 16.17 -7.00
CA THR A 79 3.91 16.06 -5.60
C THR A 79 4.57 14.70 -5.33
N ALA A 80 4.03 13.59 -5.84
CA ALA A 80 4.67 12.29 -5.75
C ALA A 80 6.09 12.28 -6.36
N SER A 81 6.25 12.91 -7.52
CA SER A 81 7.57 13.08 -8.17
C SER A 81 8.53 13.94 -7.33
N SER A 82 8.03 15.01 -6.72
CA SER A 82 8.82 15.88 -5.83
C SER A 82 9.27 15.14 -4.56
N ILE A 83 8.41 14.30 -3.99
CA ILE A 83 8.73 13.44 -2.84
C ILE A 83 9.82 12.43 -3.21
N ALA A 84 9.74 11.80 -4.39
CA ALA A 84 10.77 10.89 -4.87
C ALA A 84 12.15 11.58 -4.98
N GLN A 85 12.20 12.81 -5.50
CA GLN A 85 13.44 13.61 -5.56
C GLN A 85 13.95 13.98 -4.17
N LYS A 86 13.06 14.32 -3.23
CA LYS A 86 13.41 14.57 -1.83
C LYS A 86 14.10 13.34 -1.22
N PHE A 87 13.49 12.16 -1.32
CA PHE A 87 14.08 10.92 -0.80
C PHE A 87 15.46 10.62 -1.39
N LYS A 88 15.64 10.91 -2.69
CA LYS A 88 16.94 10.78 -3.35
C LYS A 88 17.98 11.74 -2.78
N ALA A 89 17.60 13.00 -2.52
CA ALA A 89 18.49 13.99 -1.92
C ALA A 89 18.86 13.63 -0.47
N ASP A 90 17.92 13.07 0.29
CA ASP A 90 18.09 12.63 1.67
C ASP A 90 18.86 11.31 1.78
N LYS A 91 19.15 10.64 0.66
CA LYS A 91 19.90 9.38 0.57
C LYS A 91 19.29 8.28 1.44
N VAL A 92 17.98 8.08 1.34
CA VAL A 92 17.29 7.01 2.03
C VAL A 92 17.83 5.63 1.60
N ASP A 93 17.84 4.66 2.49
CA ASP A 93 18.37 3.32 2.26
C ASP A 93 17.41 2.42 1.47
N LEU A 94 16.10 2.71 1.56
CA LEU A 94 15.02 2.03 0.87
C LEU A 94 13.84 2.97 0.72
N VAL A 95 13.07 2.83 -0.36
CA VAL A 95 11.82 3.57 -0.55
C VAL A 95 10.61 2.64 -0.63
N VAL A 96 9.50 3.06 -0.03
CA VAL A 96 8.22 2.37 -0.10
C VAL A 96 7.21 3.27 -0.81
N GLY A 97 6.59 2.76 -1.89
CA GLY A 97 5.50 3.40 -2.59
C GLY A 97 4.17 2.72 -2.30
N ILE A 98 3.25 3.40 -1.62
CA ILE A 98 1.91 2.90 -1.30
C ILE A 98 0.92 3.53 -2.28
N GLY A 99 0.39 2.71 -3.20
CA GLY A 99 -0.43 3.13 -4.33
C GLY A 99 0.36 3.35 -5.63
N THR A 100 -0.25 3.00 -6.76
CA THR A 100 0.42 2.90 -8.06
C THR A 100 1.14 4.17 -8.52
N PRO A 101 0.54 5.38 -8.46
CA PRO A 101 1.20 6.58 -8.97
C PRO A 101 2.48 6.94 -8.21
N VAL A 102 2.52 6.68 -6.90
CA VAL A 102 3.71 6.94 -6.07
C VAL A 102 4.81 5.93 -6.39
N ALA A 103 4.47 4.63 -6.49
CA ALA A 103 5.44 3.61 -6.84
C ALA A 103 6.09 3.90 -8.22
N GLN A 104 5.29 4.35 -9.20
CA GLN A 104 5.79 4.79 -10.50
C GLN A 104 6.72 6.01 -10.39
N ALA A 105 6.37 7.00 -9.57
CA ALA A 105 7.22 8.17 -9.34
C ALA A 105 8.56 7.79 -8.71
N LEU A 106 8.58 6.85 -7.76
CA LEU A 106 9.80 6.31 -7.17
C LEU A 106 10.64 5.55 -8.20
N ALA A 107 10.03 4.67 -9.00
CA ALA A 107 10.73 3.90 -10.04
C ALA A 107 11.40 4.79 -11.09
N ASN A 108 10.80 5.94 -11.40
CA ASN A 108 11.39 6.91 -12.34
C ASN A 108 12.64 7.63 -11.78
N VAL A 109 12.86 7.61 -10.46
CA VAL A 109 13.93 8.37 -9.78
C VAL A 109 15.06 7.45 -9.30
N PHE A 110 14.72 6.25 -8.84
CA PHE A 110 15.65 5.32 -8.20
C PHE A 110 16.00 4.15 -9.12
N ALA A 111 17.27 4.10 -9.56
CA ALA A 111 17.77 3.00 -10.38
C ALA A 111 18.38 1.86 -9.54
N ASP A 112 19.05 2.20 -8.42
CA ASP A 112 19.84 1.26 -7.63
C ASP A 112 19.30 1.08 -6.21
N THR A 113 18.69 2.12 -5.62
CA THR A 113 18.09 2.03 -4.27
C THR A 113 16.90 1.09 -4.31
N PRO A 114 16.77 0.16 -3.34
CA PRO A 114 15.63 -0.74 -3.25
C PRO A 114 14.29 0.01 -3.22
N ILE A 115 13.35 -0.43 -4.06
CA ILE A 115 11.98 0.07 -4.11
C ILE A 115 11.05 -1.07 -3.69
N VAL A 116 10.24 -0.83 -2.66
CA VAL A 116 9.18 -1.75 -2.26
C VAL A 116 7.83 -1.11 -2.59
N PHE A 117 7.09 -1.71 -3.49
CA PHE A 117 5.72 -1.29 -3.75
C PHE A 117 4.74 -2.00 -2.81
N SER A 118 3.65 -1.31 -2.47
CA SER A 118 2.61 -1.84 -1.59
C SER A 118 1.25 -1.37 -2.04
N ALA A 119 0.28 -2.27 -2.03
CA ALA A 119 -1.07 -2.02 -2.54
C ALA A 119 -1.03 -1.52 -4.00
N ILE A 120 -0.37 -2.28 -4.86
CA ILE A 120 -0.31 -2.04 -6.30
C ILE A 120 -1.15 -3.09 -7.01
N THR A 121 -2.19 -2.64 -7.70
CA THR A 121 -3.13 -3.54 -8.39
C THR A 121 -2.41 -4.47 -9.35
N ASP A 122 -1.72 -3.92 -10.34
CA ASP A 122 -0.96 -4.70 -11.31
C ASP A 122 0.42 -4.07 -11.53
N PRO A 123 1.48 -4.58 -10.89
CA PRO A 123 2.81 -4.00 -11.03
C PRO A 123 3.43 -4.21 -12.42
N LEU A 124 2.96 -5.19 -13.21
CA LEU A 124 3.39 -5.40 -14.59
C LEU A 124 2.78 -4.33 -15.51
N GLU A 125 1.45 -4.16 -15.47
CA GLU A 125 0.74 -3.13 -16.25
C GLU A 125 1.13 -1.71 -15.80
N ALA A 126 1.51 -1.54 -14.53
CA ALA A 126 2.06 -0.28 -14.02
C ALA A 126 3.49 0.00 -14.50
N GLY A 127 4.17 -0.95 -15.18
CA GLY A 127 5.54 -0.82 -15.63
C GLY A 127 6.59 -0.82 -14.52
N LEU A 128 6.25 -1.35 -13.34
CA LEU A 128 7.15 -1.41 -12.18
C LEU A 128 8.08 -2.63 -12.23
N VAL A 129 7.60 -3.74 -12.76
CA VAL A 129 8.33 -4.99 -12.89
C VAL A 129 8.13 -5.57 -14.29
N PRO A 130 9.11 -6.27 -14.86
CA PRO A 130 8.97 -6.93 -16.17
C PRO A 130 8.22 -8.27 -16.07
N SER A 131 8.09 -8.81 -14.84
CA SER A 131 7.45 -10.10 -14.55
C SER A 131 7.00 -10.14 -13.11
N TYR A 132 5.97 -10.93 -12.80
CA TYR A 132 5.58 -11.22 -11.41
C TYR A 132 6.54 -12.16 -10.69
N THR A 133 7.36 -12.91 -11.41
CA THR A 133 8.40 -13.78 -10.88
C THR A 133 9.73 -13.06 -10.74
N ALA A 134 10.70 -13.67 -10.06
CA ALA A 134 12.04 -13.12 -9.88
C ALA A 134 12.70 -12.70 -11.19
N TYR A 135 13.42 -11.59 -11.16
CA TYR A 135 14.13 -10.97 -12.28
C TYR A 135 15.37 -10.20 -11.77
N GLU A 136 16.16 -9.59 -12.65
CA GLU A 136 17.22 -8.67 -12.25
C GLU A 136 16.68 -7.24 -12.14
N GLY A 137 16.70 -6.67 -10.93
CA GLY A 137 16.21 -5.30 -10.70
C GLY A 137 16.10 -4.93 -9.22
N ASN A 138 15.70 -3.69 -8.98
CA ASN A 138 15.63 -3.10 -7.64
C ASN A 138 14.20 -2.89 -7.12
N VAL A 139 13.19 -3.53 -7.72
CA VAL A 139 11.77 -3.35 -7.35
C VAL A 139 11.18 -4.69 -6.92
N ALA A 140 10.47 -4.70 -5.79
CA ALA A 140 9.67 -5.83 -5.31
C ALA A 140 8.47 -5.32 -4.52
N GLY A 141 7.50 -6.16 -4.21
CA GLY A 141 6.40 -5.73 -3.33
C GLY A 141 5.17 -6.62 -3.34
N VAL A 142 4.07 -6.02 -2.87
CA VAL A 142 2.80 -6.69 -2.59
C VAL A 142 1.69 -6.07 -3.43
N SER A 143 0.99 -6.92 -4.20
CA SER A 143 -0.16 -6.54 -5.00
C SER A 143 -1.46 -6.60 -4.17
N ASP A 144 -2.41 -5.72 -4.52
CA ASP A 144 -3.79 -5.73 -4.05
C ASP A 144 -4.79 -5.99 -5.19
N MET A 145 -4.39 -6.77 -6.19
CA MET A 145 -5.26 -7.15 -7.29
C MET A 145 -6.52 -7.86 -6.79
N ASN A 146 -7.63 -7.16 -6.85
CA ASN A 146 -8.94 -7.65 -6.40
C ASN A 146 -9.54 -8.70 -7.37
N PRO A 147 -10.37 -9.63 -6.88
CA PRO A 147 -11.10 -10.57 -7.70
C PRO A 147 -12.34 -9.91 -8.36
N VAL A 148 -12.09 -8.93 -9.26
CA VAL A 148 -13.12 -8.04 -9.83
C VAL A 148 -14.27 -8.82 -10.48
N GLU A 149 -13.98 -9.91 -11.20
CA GLU A 149 -15.03 -10.73 -11.83
C GLU A 149 -15.98 -11.32 -10.78
N ALA A 150 -15.44 -11.83 -9.67
CA ALA A 150 -16.25 -12.40 -8.58
C ALA A 150 -17.03 -11.29 -7.82
N GLN A 151 -16.45 -10.11 -7.68
CA GLN A 151 -17.11 -8.96 -7.05
C GLN A 151 -18.31 -8.49 -7.90
N ILE A 152 -18.14 -8.35 -9.21
CA ILE A 152 -19.23 -7.99 -10.14
C ILE A 152 -20.31 -9.09 -10.14
N GLN A 153 -19.92 -10.37 -10.15
CA GLN A 153 -20.87 -11.49 -10.05
C GLN A 153 -21.67 -11.44 -8.74
N LEU A 154 -21.03 -11.16 -7.62
CA LEU A 154 -21.69 -11.02 -6.32
C LEU A 154 -22.72 -9.88 -6.36
N LEU A 155 -22.31 -8.68 -6.80
CA LEU A 155 -23.20 -7.53 -6.89
C LEU A 155 -24.41 -7.82 -7.78
N ALA A 156 -24.19 -8.38 -8.97
CA ALA A 156 -25.25 -8.75 -9.90
C ALA A 156 -26.21 -9.80 -9.31
N THR A 157 -25.68 -10.79 -8.59
CA THR A 157 -26.48 -11.84 -7.95
C THR A 157 -27.37 -11.30 -6.84
N LEU A 158 -26.83 -10.38 -6.02
CA LEU A 158 -27.57 -9.77 -4.90
C LEU A 158 -28.66 -8.82 -5.37
N THR A 159 -28.40 -8.06 -6.43
CA THR A 159 -29.27 -6.96 -6.87
C THR A 159 -30.17 -7.30 -8.05
N GLY A 160 -29.83 -8.33 -8.83
CA GLY A 160 -30.46 -8.60 -10.13
C GLY A 160 -30.17 -7.55 -11.19
N ALA A 161 -29.15 -6.69 -10.98
CA ALA A 161 -28.80 -5.57 -11.83
C ALA A 161 -28.58 -5.99 -13.30
N LYS A 162 -29.09 -5.19 -14.21
CA LYS A 162 -28.90 -5.29 -15.68
C LYS A 162 -27.94 -4.25 -16.19
N SER A 163 -27.65 -3.24 -15.36
CA SER A 163 -26.68 -2.18 -15.62
C SER A 163 -25.88 -1.86 -14.36
N ILE A 164 -24.55 -1.79 -14.49
CA ILE A 164 -23.63 -1.48 -13.38
C ILE A 164 -22.82 -0.23 -13.73
N GLY A 165 -22.85 0.74 -12.80
CA GLY A 165 -22.09 1.97 -12.87
C GLY A 165 -20.71 1.84 -12.24
N ASN A 166 -19.71 2.57 -12.78
CA ASN A 166 -18.38 2.67 -12.22
C ASN A 166 -17.84 4.07 -12.39
N ILE A 167 -17.14 4.56 -11.37
CA ILE A 167 -16.36 5.80 -11.42
C ILE A 167 -14.89 5.41 -11.35
N PHE A 168 -14.03 6.01 -12.17
CA PHE A 168 -12.61 5.71 -12.18
C PHE A 168 -11.75 6.92 -12.49
N ALA A 169 -10.55 6.98 -11.94
CA ALA A 169 -9.56 8.01 -12.23
C ALA A 169 -8.80 7.66 -13.52
N SER A 170 -8.96 8.46 -14.56
CA SER A 170 -8.29 8.23 -15.84
C SER A 170 -6.77 8.45 -15.80
N GLY A 171 -6.27 9.15 -14.78
CA GLY A 171 -4.85 9.40 -14.54
C GLY A 171 -4.14 8.32 -13.71
N GLU A 172 -4.87 7.33 -13.17
CA GLU A 172 -4.32 6.24 -12.39
C GLU A 172 -4.36 4.92 -13.18
N ALA A 173 -3.19 4.29 -13.40
CA ALA A 173 -3.09 3.04 -14.16
C ALA A 173 -3.93 1.92 -13.52
N ASN A 174 -3.92 1.79 -12.19
CA ASN A 174 -4.77 0.85 -11.44
C ASN A 174 -6.26 1.09 -11.69
N GLY A 175 -6.73 2.33 -11.66
CA GLY A 175 -8.13 2.70 -11.93
C GLY A 175 -8.58 2.24 -13.32
N VAL A 176 -7.74 2.44 -14.34
CA VAL A 176 -8.01 2.01 -15.72
C VAL A 176 -8.03 0.48 -15.83
N VAL A 177 -7.07 -0.23 -15.21
CA VAL A 177 -7.02 -1.70 -15.21
C VAL A 177 -8.28 -2.28 -14.58
N LEU A 178 -8.66 -1.81 -13.39
CA LEU A 178 -9.82 -2.30 -12.66
C LEU A 178 -11.15 -1.99 -13.40
N LYS A 179 -11.26 -0.79 -14.00
CA LYS A 179 -12.39 -0.44 -14.86
C LYS A 179 -12.52 -1.41 -16.05
N ASN A 180 -11.41 -1.72 -16.72
CA ASN A 180 -11.41 -2.66 -17.85
C ASN A 180 -11.81 -4.08 -17.42
N GLN A 181 -11.35 -4.53 -16.26
CA GLN A 181 -11.73 -5.84 -15.71
C GLN A 181 -13.23 -5.89 -15.35
N ALA A 182 -13.77 -4.81 -14.73
CA ALA A 182 -15.19 -4.71 -14.41
C ALA A 182 -16.07 -4.69 -15.67
N GLU A 183 -15.66 -3.95 -16.71
CA GLU A 183 -16.34 -3.93 -18.01
C GLU A 183 -16.35 -5.31 -18.66
N ALA A 184 -15.21 -6.02 -18.64
CA ALA A 184 -15.11 -7.38 -19.17
C ALA A 184 -15.98 -8.36 -18.39
N ALA A 185 -16.04 -8.25 -17.06
CA ALA A 185 -16.90 -9.07 -16.22
C ALA A 185 -18.39 -8.81 -16.52
N CYS A 186 -18.81 -7.55 -16.61
CA CYS A 186 -20.18 -7.19 -16.98
C CYS A 186 -20.54 -7.74 -18.36
N LYS A 187 -19.66 -7.62 -19.34
CA LYS A 187 -19.87 -8.18 -20.70
C LYS A 187 -20.09 -9.70 -20.68
N LYS A 188 -19.32 -10.45 -19.89
CA LYS A 188 -19.48 -11.90 -19.73
C LYS A 188 -20.87 -12.27 -19.16
N LEU A 189 -21.40 -11.43 -18.27
CA LEU A 189 -22.68 -11.62 -17.61
C LEU A 189 -23.88 -11.04 -18.40
N GLY A 190 -23.64 -10.39 -19.54
CA GLY A 190 -24.67 -9.71 -20.32
C GLY A 190 -25.25 -8.48 -19.60
N ILE A 191 -24.45 -7.82 -18.77
CA ILE A 191 -24.81 -6.63 -18.00
C ILE A 191 -24.25 -5.39 -18.72
N GLU A 192 -25.04 -4.33 -18.83
CA GLU A 192 -24.56 -3.04 -19.34
C GLU A 192 -23.57 -2.43 -18.35
N PHE A 193 -22.43 -1.95 -18.86
CA PHE A 193 -21.43 -1.27 -18.03
C PHE A 193 -21.40 0.22 -18.38
N VAL A 194 -21.56 1.09 -17.37
CA VAL A 194 -21.61 2.55 -17.54
C VAL A 194 -20.51 3.16 -16.70
N ALA A 195 -19.44 3.61 -17.33
CA ALA A 195 -18.32 4.23 -16.64
C ALA A 195 -18.29 5.76 -16.78
N ALA A 196 -17.86 6.46 -15.74
CA ALA A 196 -17.53 7.88 -15.79
C ALA A 196 -16.11 8.10 -15.26
N ALA A 197 -15.30 8.80 -16.08
CA ALA A 197 -13.93 9.13 -15.74
C ALA A 197 -13.87 10.42 -14.93
N VAL A 198 -12.91 10.48 -13.99
CA VAL A 198 -12.57 11.68 -13.23
C VAL A 198 -11.05 11.94 -13.31
N ALA A 199 -10.66 13.20 -13.18
CA ALA A 199 -9.26 13.57 -13.08
C ALA A 199 -8.80 13.79 -11.63
N ASN A 200 -9.72 14.06 -10.72
CA ASN A 200 -9.45 14.33 -9.32
C ASN A 200 -10.68 14.08 -8.43
N THR A 201 -10.47 14.08 -7.11
CA THR A 201 -11.50 13.81 -6.10
C THR A 201 -12.73 14.75 -6.17
N SER A 202 -12.54 16.02 -6.55
CA SER A 202 -13.64 17.00 -6.59
C SER A 202 -14.68 16.72 -7.69
N GLU A 203 -14.33 15.95 -8.71
CA GLU A 203 -15.21 15.57 -9.81
C GLU A 203 -16.09 14.35 -9.51
N VAL A 204 -15.75 13.56 -8.48
CA VAL A 204 -16.36 12.25 -8.20
C VAL A 204 -17.87 12.34 -7.98
N MET A 205 -18.34 13.32 -7.19
CA MET A 205 -19.77 13.51 -6.95
C MET A 205 -20.52 13.77 -8.27
N GLN A 206 -20.02 14.68 -9.09
CA GLN A 206 -20.65 15.04 -10.36
C GLN A 206 -20.64 13.87 -11.35
N ALA A 207 -19.54 13.14 -11.42
CA ALA A 207 -19.41 11.94 -12.23
C ALA A 207 -20.46 10.89 -11.83
N THR A 208 -20.63 10.64 -10.52
CA THR A 208 -21.65 9.72 -10.00
C THR A 208 -23.05 10.18 -10.37
N GLN A 209 -23.37 11.46 -10.18
CA GLN A 209 -24.66 12.05 -10.56
C GLN A 209 -24.98 11.91 -12.05
N SER A 210 -23.95 11.92 -12.91
CA SER A 210 -24.12 11.80 -14.36
C SER A 210 -24.58 10.42 -14.82
N ILE A 211 -24.29 9.37 -14.04
CA ILE A 211 -24.61 7.96 -14.40
C ILE A 211 -25.71 7.36 -13.56
N ILE A 212 -25.99 7.88 -12.37
CA ILE A 212 -26.82 7.22 -11.35
C ILE A 212 -28.24 6.83 -11.82
N LYS A 213 -28.82 7.62 -12.72
CA LYS A 213 -30.15 7.36 -13.29
C LYS A 213 -30.19 6.31 -14.41
N ARG A 214 -29.02 5.83 -14.81
CA ARG A 214 -28.82 4.90 -15.93
C ARG A 214 -28.37 3.51 -15.47
N VAL A 215 -28.21 3.32 -14.16
CA VAL A 215 -27.64 2.10 -13.60
C VAL A 215 -28.50 1.54 -12.48
N ASP A 216 -28.52 0.23 -12.36
CA ASP A 216 -29.25 -0.51 -11.32
C ASP A 216 -28.40 -0.72 -10.06
N ALA A 217 -27.06 -0.68 -10.18
CA ALA A 217 -26.12 -0.79 -9.09
C ALA A 217 -24.83 -0.03 -9.41
N VAL A 218 -24.06 0.35 -8.40
CA VAL A 218 -22.76 0.99 -8.53
C VAL A 218 -21.68 0.09 -7.91
N TYR A 219 -20.62 -0.15 -8.66
CA TYR A 219 -19.41 -0.84 -8.21
C TYR A 219 -18.24 0.12 -8.19
N ILE A 220 -17.56 0.24 -7.05
CA ILE A 220 -16.36 1.08 -6.89
C ILE A 220 -15.17 0.16 -6.61
N ALA A 221 -14.24 0.18 -7.53
CA ALA A 221 -12.96 -0.54 -7.43
C ALA A 221 -11.97 0.19 -6.49
N THR A 222 -10.81 -0.42 -6.24
CA THR A 222 -9.72 0.17 -5.42
C THR A 222 -8.94 1.23 -6.21
N ASP A 223 -9.62 2.30 -6.54
CA ASP A 223 -9.10 3.50 -7.19
C ASP A 223 -8.87 4.57 -6.12
N ASN A 224 -7.63 5.03 -5.95
CA ASN A 224 -7.27 5.88 -4.81
C ASN A 224 -8.03 7.21 -4.80
N THR A 225 -8.15 7.86 -5.96
CA THR A 225 -8.89 9.12 -6.11
C THR A 225 -10.37 8.92 -5.78
N VAL A 226 -10.97 7.84 -6.26
CA VAL A 226 -12.41 7.56 -6.10
C VAL A 226 -12.73 7.11 -4.67
N ILE A 227 -11.93 6.21 -4.09
CA ILE A 227 -12.09 5.74 -2.71
C ILE A 227 -11.96 6.90 -1.71
N SER A 228 -11.07 7.85 -1.95
CA SER A 228 -10.94 9.02 -1.06
C SER A 228 -12.19 9.92 -1.04
N ALA A 229 -13.09 9.78 -2.03
CA ALA A 229 -14.37 10.48 -2.13
C ALA A 229 -15.58 9.55 -1.98
N LEU A 230 -15.42 8.32 -1.45
CA LEU A 230 -16.45 7.30 -1.38
C LEU A 230 -17.75 7.78 -0.70
N ALA A 231 -17.64 8.63 0.32
CA ALA A 231 -18.79 9.22 0.99
C ALA A 231 -19.67 10.07 0.05
N SER A 232 -19.07 10.71 -0.96
CA SER A 232 -19.82 11.48 -1.96
C SER A 232 -20.59 10.56 -2.92
N ILE A 233 -20.03 9.40 -3.24
CA ILE A 233 -20.71 8.38 -4.06
C ILE A 233 -21.86 7.77 -3.28
N ASP A 234 -21.61 7.42 -2.03
CA ASP A 234 -22.59 6.88 -1.11
C ASP A 234 -23.83 7.78 -0.98
N ASP A 235 -23.61 9.08 -0.75
CA ASP A 235 -24.69 10.07 -0.66
C ASP A 235 -25.56 10.11 -1.94
N VAL A 236 -24.94 10.05 -3.10
CA VAL A 236 -25.66 10.02 -4.40
C VAL A 236 -26.42 8.70 -4.57
N CYS A 237 -25.79 7.56 -4.27
CA CYS A 237 -26.40 6.25 -4.36
C CYS A 237 -27.58 6.08 -3.38
N ASP A 238 -27.39 6.49 -2.12
CA ASP A 238 -28.42 6.40 -1.09
C ASP A 238 -29.68 7.23 -1.41
N LYS A 239 -29.48 8.46 -1.90
CA LYS A 239 -30.58 9.33 -2.35
C LYS A 239 -31.32 8.80 -3.57
N ALA A 240 -30.60 8.09 -4.44
CA ALA A 240 -31.18 7.49 -5.64
C ALA A 240 -31.83 6.11 -5.38
N GLY A 241 -31.60 5.50 -4.22
CA GLY A 241 -32.02 4.14 -3.93
C GLY A 241 -31.27 3.09 -4.76
N VAL A 242 -30.05 3.38 -5.17
CA VAL A 242 -29.20 2.50 -5.99
C VAL A 242 -28.17 1.81 -5.08
N PRO A 243 -28.09 0.46 -5.06
CA PRO A 243 -27.13 -0.26 -4.23
C PRO A 243 -25.69 0.03 -4.61
N LEU A 244 -24.86 0.25 -3.60
CA LEU A 244 -23.43 0.49 -3.72
C LEU A 244 -22.63 -0.71 -3.24
N MET A 245 -21.65 -1.15 -4.04
CA MET A 245 -20.59 -2.07 -3.63
C MET A 245 -19.25 -1.37 -3.70
N SER A 246 -18.46 -1.50 -2.62
CA SER A 246 -17.06 -1.09 -2.57
C SER A 246 -16.14 -2.30 -2.60
N ALA A 247 -15.09 -2.25 -3.42
CA ALA A 247 -13.99 -3.24 -3.39
C ALA A 247 -12.98 -2.98 -2.26
N ASP A 248 -13.18 -1.94 -1.46
CA ASP A 248 -12.41 -1.62 -0.26
C ASP A 248 -13.34 -1.55 0.97
N PRO A 249 -13.24 -2.51 1.91
CA PRO A 249 -14.02 -2.49 3.14
C PRO A 249 -13.56 -1.46 4.17
N SER A 250 -12.31 -0.98 4.09
CA SER A 250 -11.70 -0.17 5.14
C SER A 250 -12.31 1.24 5.28
N GLY A 251 -12.90 1.77 4.21
CA GLY A 251 -13.48 3.12 4.16
C GLY A 251 -15.01 3.16 4.25
N VAL A 252 -15.70 2.03 4.47
CA VAL A 252 -17.18 1.98 4.38
C VAL A 252 -17.91 2.18 5.71
N GLU A 253 -17.21 2.21 6.82
CA GLU A 253 -17.85 2.38 8.13
C GLU A 253 -18.59 3.72 8.23
N GLY A 254 -19.87 3.67 8.60
CA GLY A 254 -20.75 4.85 8.64
C GLY A 254 -21.40 5.21 7.31
N LEU A 255 -21.14 4.48 6.22
CA LEU A 255 -21.76 4.68 4.91
C LEU A 255 -22.97 3.73 4.69
N ASN A 256 -23.78 4.08 3.68
CA ASN A 256 -24.98 3.31 3.27
C ASN A 256 -24.68 2.33 2.12
N PHE A 257 -23.52 1.68 2.13
CA PHE A 257 -23.19 0.65 1.16
C PHE A 257 -24.04 -0.61 1.37
N LEU A 258 -24.27 -1.39 0.32
CA LEU A 258 -24.94 -2.71 0.42
C LEU A 258 -23.94 -3.79 0.83
N VAL A 259 -22.81 -3.85 0.12
CA VAL A 259 -21.76 -4.84 0.31
C VAL A 259 -20.40 -4.19 0.10
N ALA A 260 -19.41 -4.58 0.92
CA ALA A 260 -18.02 -4.29 0.66
C ALA A 260 -17.22 -5.60 0.72
N TRP A 261 -16.35 -5.81 -0.27
CA TRP A 261 -15.54 -7.02 -0.33
C TRP A 261 -14.18 -6.70 -0.94
N GLY A 262 -13.14 -6.82 -0.15
CA GLY A 262 -11.78 -6.54 -0.57
C GLY A 262 -10.76 -6.96 0.46
N PHE A 263 -9.52 -6.51 0.30
CA PHE A 263 -8.42 -6.88 1.19
C PHE A 263 -8.53 -6.28 2.59
N ASN A 264 -7.99 -7.02 3.56
CA ASN A 264 -7.52 -6.43 4.81
C ASN A 264 -6.17 -5.74 4.55
N TYR A 265 -6.18 -4.43 4.37
CA TYR A 265 -5.00 -3.66 3.99
C TYR A 265 -3.88 -3.64 5.05
N TYR A 266 -4.22 -3.85 6.33
CA TYR A 266 -3.21 -4.05 7.36
C TYR A 266 -2.34 -5.28 7.08
N LYS A 267 -2.93 -6.38 6.56
CA LYS A 267 -2.18 -7.58 6.15
C LYS A 267 -1.30 -7.34 4.93
N ILE A 268 -1.72 -6.48 4.00
CA ILE A 268 -0.86 -6.02 2.90
C ILE A 268 0.37 -5.33 3.50
N GLY A 269 0.18 -4.44 4.48
CA GLY A 269 1.26 -3.79 5.20
C GLY A 269 2.21 -4.77 5.90
N LEU A 270 1.67 -5.77 6.61
CA LEU A 270 2.49 -6.82 7.25
C LEU A 270 3.35 -7.58 6.22
N ASN A 271 2.81 -7.92 5.06
CA ASN A 271 3.56 -8.61 4.00
C ASN A 271 4.59 -7.68 3.33
N THR A 272 4.28 -6.39 3.20
CA THR A 272 5.25 -5.38 2.76
C THR A 272 6.42 -5.28 3.75
N GLY A 273 6.14 -5.34 5.06
CA GLY A 273 7.16 -5.41 6.10
C GLY A 273 8.08 -6.63 5.96
N LYS A 274 7.54 -7.80 5.57
CA LYS A 274 8.36 -9.00 5.28
C LYS A 274 9.27 -8.81 4.06
N VAL A 275 8.80 -8.10 3.02
CA VAL A 275 9.65 -7.77 1.86
C VAL A 275 10.80 -6.86 2.29
N ILE A 276 10.53 -5.86 3.13
CA ILE A 276 11.55 -4.97 3.68
C ILE A 276 12.56 -5.76 4.53
N GLU A 277 12.11 -6.68 5.39
CA GLU A 277 12.99 -7.59 6.15
C GLU A 277 13.87 -8.42 5.22
N ASP A 278 13.31 -9.02 4.17
CA ASP A 278 14.06 -9.81 3.20
C ASP A 278 15.18 -9.00 2.55
N ILE A 279 14.95 -7.74 2.26
CA ILE A 279 15.93 -6.83 1.65
C ILE A 279 16.93 -6.31 2.67
N LEU A 280 16.49 -5.63 3.75
CA LEU A 280 17.38 -4.91 4.65
C LEU A 280 18.03 -5.79 5.72
N VAL A 281 17.38 -6.90 6.12
CA VAL A 281 17.90 -7.79 7.18
C VAL A 281 18.56 -9.02 6.56
N LYS A 282 17.92 -9.66 5.57
CA LYS A 282 18.40 -10.90 4.96
C LYS A 282 19.28 -10.67 3.72
N GLY A 283 19.41 -9.41 3.26
CA GLY A 283 20.30 -9.03 2.15
C GLY A 283 19.86 -9.54 0.77
N LYS A 284 18.58 -9.86 0.57
CA LYS A 284 18.06 -10.24 -0.74
C LYS A 284 18.04 -9.03 -1.68
N THR A 285 18.32 -9.24 -2.95
CA THR A 285 18.06 -8.22 -3.97
C THR A 285 16.55 -8.16 -4.23
N PRO A 286 15.96 -6.94 -4.38
CA PRO A 286 14.51 -6.83 -4.57
C PRO A 286 13.98 -7.69 -5.74
N GLY A 287 14.60 -7.63 -6.90
CA GLY A 287 14.18 -8.41 -8.07
C GLY A 287 14.25 -9.93 -7.88
N SER A 288 14.97 -10.46 -6.87
CA SER A 288 14.93 -11.88 -6.52
C SER A 288 13.65 -12.29 -5.79
N ILE A 289 12.83 -11.33 -5.37
CA ILE A 289 11.59 -11.54 -4.66
C ILE A 289 10.44 -11.43 -5.66
N SER A 290 9.70 -12.51 -5.87
CA SER A 290 8.49 -12.49 -6.71
C SER A 290 7.43 -11.55 -6.12
N THR A 291 6.62 -10.93 -6.98
CA THR A 291 5.44 -10.18 -6.53
C THR A 291 4.58 -11.03 -5.60
N ILE A 292 4.24 -10.50 -4.44
CA ILE A 292 3.37 -11.18 -3.48
C ILE A 292 1.92 -10.85 -3.82
N PHE A 293 1.12 -11.88 -4.07
CA PHE A 293 -0.34 -11.81 -4.17
C PHE A 293 -0.93 -12.49 -2.93
N LEU A 294 -1.81 -11.80 -2.24
CA LEU A 294 -2.58 -12.39 -1.15
C LEU A 294 -3.79 -13.09 -1.76
N THR A 295 -3.95 -14.37 -1.48
CA THR A 295 -4.99 -15.21 -2.12
C THR A 295 -5.82 -16.01 -1.12
N GLU A 296 -5.41 -16.02 0.15
CA GLU A 296 -6.11 -16.78 1.17
C GLU A 296 -7.44 -16.09 1.55
N PRO A 297 -8.51 -16.82 1.79
CA PRO A 297 -9.79 -16.23 2.21
C PRO A 297 -9.67 -15.29 3.41
N ALA A 298 -8.73 -15.58 4.32
CA ALA A 298 -8.45 -14.75 5.49
C ALA A 298 -7.80 -13.39 5.15
N ASP A 299 -7.31 -13.20 3.92
CA ASP A 299 -6.72 -11.94 3.46
C ASP A 299 -7.78 -10.91 3.05
N PHE A 300 -9.03 -11.38 2.89
CA PHE A 300 -10.15 -10.57 2.47
C PHE A 300 -11.16 -10.39 3.60
N GLU A 301 -11.90 -9.30 3.51
CA GLU A 301 -13.04 -9.02 4.35
C GLU A 301 -14.29 -8.85 3.49
N LEU A 302 -15.38 -9.52 3.87
CA LEU A 302 -16.70 -9.38 3.28
C LEU A 302 -17.63 -8.76 4.30
N TRP A 303 -18.17 -7.59 3.99
CA TRP A 303 -19.07 -6.83 4.84
C TRP A 303 -20.44 -6.68 4.18
N PHE A 304 -21.51 -6.85 4.97
CA PHE A 304 -22.88 -6.57 4.52
C PHE A 304 -23.54 -5.54 5.43
N ASN A 305 -24.20 -4.56 4.82
CA ASN A 305 -25.09 -3.64 5.52
C ASN A 305 -26.54 -4.12 5.38
N LEU A 306 -27.04 -4.81 6.41
CA LEU A 306 -28.38 -5.41 6.41
C LEU A 306 -29.48 -4.36 6.50
N ASP A 307 -29.21 -3.19 7.07
CA ASP A 307 -30.16 -2.07 7.09
C ASP A 307 -30.39 -1.53 5.67
N VAL A 308 -29.33 -1.40 4.89
CA VAL A 308 -29.41 -1.00 3.47
C VAL A 308 -30.05 -2.11 2.63
N ALA A 309 -29.68 -3.35 2.85
CA ALA A 309 -30.34 -4.48 2.17
C ALA A 309 -31.86 -4.47 2.40
N LYS A 310 -32.28 -4.28 3.65
CA LYS A 310 -33.71 -4.18 4.01
C LYS A 310 -34.38 -2.97 3.38
N LYS A 311 -33.72 -1.79 3.38
CA LYS A 311 -34.21 -0.53 2.75
C LYS A 311 -34.46 -0.72 1.25
N LEU A 312 -33.55 -1.47 0.57
CA LEU A 312 -33.61 -1.72 -0.86
C LEU A 312 -34.45 -2.96 -1.23
N GLY A 313 -35.01 -3.70 -0.26
CA GLY A 313 -35.76 -4.93 -0.50
C GLY A 313 -34.88 -6.10 -1.00
N ILE A 314 -33.58 -6.06 -0.72
CA ILE A 314 -32.60 -7.07 -1.12
C ILE A 314 -32.42 -8.10 0.00
N THR A 315 -32.53 -9.39 -0.35
CA THR A 315 -32.28 -10.48 0.59
C THR A 315 -30.86 -11.00 0.42
N ILE A 316 -30.06 -10.93 1.49
CA ILE A 316 -28.73 -11.54 1.49
C ILE A 316 -28.85 -13.03 1.83
N PRO A 317 -28.37 -13.95 0.97
CA PRO A 317 -28.41 -15.38 1.24
C PRO A 317 -27.71 -15.78 2.55
N ALA A 318 -28.33 -16.69 3.29
CA ALA A 318 -27.81 -17.11 4.60
C ALA A 318 -26.38 -17.68 4.54
N ASP A 319 -26.01 -18.33 3.43
CA ASP A 319 -24.65 -18.87 3.27
C ASP A 319 -23.62 -17.76 3.07
N LEU A 320 -23.95 -16.67 2.37
CA LEU A 320 -23.08 -15.49 2.27
C LEU A 320 -22.95 -14.79 3.64
N LEU A 321 -24.04 -14.72 4.42
CA LEU A 321 -23.95 -14.16 5.77
C LEU A 321 -23.04 -14.95 6.69
N LYS A 322 -22.90 -16.27 6.50
CA LYS A 322 -21.95 -17.09 7.28
C LYS A 322 -20.50 -16.76 6.97
N THR A 323 -20.17 -16.38 5.74
CA THR A 323 -18.81 -16.02 5.31
C THR A 323 -18.48 -14.56 5.55
N ALA A 324 -19.46 -13.73 5.91
CA ALA A 324 -19.23 -12.31 6.21
C ALA A 324 -18.31 -12.15 7.42
N ALA A 325 -17.27 -11.33 7.28
CA ALA A 325 -16.43 -10.88 8.38
C ALA A 325 -17.16 -9.86 9.26
N VAL A 326 -18.00 -9.02 8.62
CA VAL A 326 -18.75 -7.96 9.31
C VAL A 326 -20.18 -7.87 8.78
N THR A 327 -21.12 -7.65 9.68
CA THR A 327 -22.49 -7.27 9.36
C THR A 327 -22.88 -6.01 10.13
N ILE A 328 -23.70 -5.15 9.49
CA ILE A 328 -24.30 -3.96 10.12
C ILE A 328 -25.81 -4.18 10.15
N GLU A 329 -26.41 -4.14 11.32
CA GLU A 329 -27.85 -4.31 11.54
C GLU A 329 -28.32 -3.42 12.71
N GLY A 330 -29.38 -2.66 12.49
CA GLY A 330 -29.89 -1.68 13.45
C GLY A 330 -28.85 -0.61 13.81
N GLY A 331 -28.00 -0.23 12.86
CA GLY A 331 -26.89 0.68 13.03
C GLY A 331 -25.73 0.11 13.86
N LYS A 332 -25.73 -1.19 14.18
CA LYS A 332 -24.68 -1.84 14.98
C LYS A 332 -23.80 -2.72 14.12
N LYS A 333 -22.49 -2.54 14.25
CA LYS A 333 -21.46 -3.37 13.61
C LYS A 333 -21.24 -4.63 14.46
N THR A 334 -21.31 -5.79 13.83
CA THR A 334 -20.93 -7.08 14.40
C THR A 334 -19.75 -7.65 13.60
N VAL A 335 -18.64 -7.92 14.26
CA VAL A 335 -17.45 -8.57 13.71
C VAL A 335 -17.47 -10.04 14.12
N LYS A 336 -17.18 -10.94 13.18
CA LYS A 336 -17.14 -12.40 13.42
C LYS A 336 -15.73 -12.93 13.54
#